data_7836edd1d54fd0dc053df5b1d7d11ef6
#
_entry.id   7836edd1d54fd0dc053df5b1d7d11ef6
#
_cell.length_a   1.000
_cell.length_b   1.000
_cell.length_c   1.000
_cell.angle_alpha   90.00
_cell.angle_beta   90.00
_cell.angle_gamma   90.00
#
_symmetry.space_group_name_H-M   'P 1'
#
loop_
_entity.id
_entity.type
_entity.pdbx_description
1 polymer ?
#
loop_
_entity_poly.entity_id
_entity_poly.type
_entity_poly.pdbx_seq_one_letter_code
_entity_poly.pdbx_strand_id
1 'polypeptide(L)'
;LNGSLNLWGSGRPIREFLWGEDMADASVYVMEHIDFDQLKGDNPEVRNCHINIGSGREATIAQVAEMVKNAVGFKGEIHWDSSKPDGTMRKLTDVSKLHALGWRHRVELEDGIPALYKWYLEH
;
A
#
# COMPACT_ATOMS: atom_id res chain seq x y z
N LEU A 1 0.38 -24.36 12.19
CA LEU A 1 0.14 -23.21 13.05
C LEU A 1 -1.34 -23.12 13.39
N ASN A 2 -1.69 -23.49 14.63
CA ASN A 2 -3.05 -23.45 15.18
C ASN A 2 -3.06 -22.48 16.35
N GLY A 3 -4.25 -22.14 16.85
CA GLY A 3 -4.42 -21.26 17.98
C GLY A 3 -5.18 -19.99 17.60
N SER A 4 -4.93 -18.91 18.32
CA SER A 4 -5.57 -17.63 18.08
C SER A 4 -4.56 -16.50 17.99
N LEU A 5 -4.86 -15.51 17.18
CA LEU A 5 -4.08 -14.28 17.03
C LEU A 5 -4.96 -13.11 17.39
N ASN A 6 -4.51 -12.31 18.34
CA ASN A 6 -5.23 -11.09 18.72
C ASN A 6 -4.66 -9.89 17.97
N LEU A 7 -5.51 -9.21 17.22
CA LEU A 7 -5.19 -7.99 16.49
C LEU A 7 -5.91 -6.80 17.13
N TRP A 8 -5.23 -5.68 17.22
CA TRP A 8 -5.77 -4.48 17.84
C TRP A 8 -6.71 -3.72 16.89
N GLY A 9 -7.79 -3.21 17.43
CA GLY A 9 -8.78 -2.42 16.71
C GLY A 9 -9.90 -3.26 16.11
N SER A 10 -10.61 -2.69 15.15
CA SER A 10 -11.77 -3.33 14.52
C SER A 10 -11.45 -4.02 13.20
N GLY A 11 -10.29 -3.73 12.60
CA GLY A 11 -9.94 -4.17 11.25
C GLY A 11 -10.63 -3.40 10.13
N ARG A 12 -11.47 -2.40 10.45
CA ARG A 12 -12.22 -1.60 9.47
C ARG A 12 -11.41 -0.50 8.77
N PRO A 13 -10.36 0.11 9.39
CA PRO A 13 -9.58 1.12 8.69
C PRO A 13 -9.09 0.66 7.33
N ILE A 14 -9.10 1.57 6.37
CA ILE A 14 -8.70 1.33 4.99
C ILE A 14 -7.32 1.95 4.77
N ARG A 15 -6.42 1.20 4.12
CA ARG A 15 -5.06 1.64 3.81
C ARG A 15 -4.71 1.29 2.37
N GLU A 16 -3.76 2.03 1.85
CA GLU A 16 -3.11 1.75 0.59
C GLU A 16 -1.78 1.05 0.87
N PHE A 17 -1.45 0.08 0.03
CA PHE A 17 -0.19 -0.66 0.11
C PHE A 17 0.54 -0.58 -1.22
N LEU A 18 1.84 -0.36 -1.16
CA LEU A 18 2.70 -0.33 -2.33
C LEU A 18 3.91 -1.23 -2.09
N TRP A 19 4.19 -2.09 -3.07
CA TRP A 19 5.39 -2.93 -3.06
C TRP A 19 6.65 -2.08 -3.06
N GLY A 20 7.61 -2.39 -2.16
CA GLY A 20 8.80 -1.56 -1.97
C GLY A 20 9.62 -1.33 -3.24
N GLU A 21 9.77 -2.37 -4.06
CA GLU A 21 10.49 -2.25 -5.34
C GLU A 21 9.73 -1.38 -6.36
N ASP A 22 8.40 -1.41 -6.33
CA ASP A 22 7.58 -0.50 -7.14
C ASP A 22 7.79 0.96 -6.73
N MET A 23 7.88 1.22 -5.41
CA MET A 23 8.18 2.56 -4.91
C MET A 23 9.55 3.04 -5.40
N ALA A 24 10.56 2.18 -5.34
CA ALA A 24 11.89 2.49 -5.85
C ALA A 24 11.87 2.75 -7.36
N ASP A 25 11.18 1.91 -8.13
CA ASP A 25 11.02 2.07 -9.58
C ASP A 25 10.32 3.39 -9.92
N ALA A 26 9.26 3.73 -9.19
CA ALA A 26 8.56 5.01 -9.36
C ALA A 26 9.48 6.20 -9.12
N SER A 27 10.31 6.13 -8.08
CA SER A 27 11.27 7.20 -7.75
C SER A 27 12.29 7.41 -8.85
N VAL A 28 12.84 6.34 -9.41
CA VAL A 28 13.76 6.40 -10.56
C VAL A 28 13.03 6.95 -11.80
N TYR A 29 11.82 6.45 -12.06
CA TYR A 29 11.02 6.92 -13.20
C TYR A 29 10.77 8.43 -13.13
N VAL A 30 10.39 8.95 -11.97
CA VAL A 30 10.17 10.40 -11.77
C VAL A 30 11.47 11.18 -12.05
N MET A 31 12.61 10.70 -11.54
CA MET A 31 13.90 11.35 -11.77
C MET A 31 14.30 11.37 -13.26
N GLU A 32 14.00 10.31 -13.99
CA GLU A 32 14.42 10.16 -15.39
C GLU A 32 13.47 10.80 -16.40
N HIS A 33 12.16 10.89 -16.10
CA HIS A 33 11.13 11.21 -17.10
C HIS A 33 10.28 12.43 -16.76
N ILE A 34 10.38 12.97 -15.54
CA ILE A 34 9.48 14.04 -15.10
C ILE A 34 10.27 15.27 -14.68
N ASP A 35 10.00 16.40 -15.35
CA ASP A 35 10.57 17.69 -15.01
C ASP A 35 9.62 18.49 -14.13
N PHE A 36 10.16 19.48 -13.43
CA PHE A 36 9.38 20.37 -12.57
C PHE A 36 8.25 21.08 -13.32
N ASP A 37 8.47 21.46 -14.56
CA ASP A 37 7.46 22.15 -15.38
C ASP A 37 6.22 21.28 -15.61
N GLN A 38 6.40 19.95 -15.70
CA GLN A 38 5.29 19.01 -15.82
C GLN A 38 4.48 18.91 -14.52
N LEU A 39 5.11 19.08 -13.37
CA LEU A 39 4.45 19.07 -12.06
C LEU A 39 3.75 20.39 -11.78
N LYS A 40 4.36 21.49 -12.16
CA LYS A 40 3.79 22.84 -12.02
C LYS A 40 2.61 23.04 -12.97
N GLY A 41 2.71 22.54 -14.21
CA GLY A 41 1.71 22.75 -15.26
C GLY A 41 1.48 24.24 -15.56
N ASP A 42 0.23 24.61 -15.79
CA ASP A 42 -0.17 26.00 -16.11
C ASP A 42 -0.41 26.85 -14.86
N ASN A 43 -0.08 26.36 -13.67
CA ASN A 43 -0.29 27.09 -12.43
C ASN A 43 0.66 28.31 -12.36
N PRO A 44 0.14 29.56 -12.21
CA PRO A 44 0.99 30.76 -12.14
C PRO A 44 1.83 30.82 -10.85
N GLU A 45 1.47 30.06 -9.82
CA GLU A 45 2.20 30.00 -8.56
C GLU A 45 2.89 28.64 -8.40
N VAL A 46 4.02 28.63 -7.68
CA VAL A 46 4.69 27.39 -7.26
C VAL A 46 3.90 26.79 -6.10
N ARG A 47 2.82 26.07 -6.43
CA ARG A 47 1.90 25.46 -5.47
C ARG A 47 1.41 24.13 -6.04
N ASN A 48 1.24 23.12 -5.16
CA ASN A 48 0.78 21.79 -5.54
C ASN A 48 1.65 21.13 -6.63
N CYS A 49 2.97 21.33 -6.52
CA CYS A 49 3.95 20.76 -7.46
C CYS A 49 4.48 19.41 -7.01
N HIS A 50 3.91 18.85 -5.94
CA HIS A 50 4.24 17.49 -5.48
C HIS A 50 3.62 16.44 -6.40
N ILE A 51 4.17 15.25 -6.34
CA ILE A 51 3.61 14.06 -6.97
C ILE A 51 3.49 12.94 -5.94
N ASN A 52 2.32 12.34 -5.85
CA ASN A 52 2.09 11.20 -4.97
C ASN A 52 2.53 9.92 -5.66
N ILE A 53 3.22 9.06 -4.92
CA ILE A 53 3.58 7.73 -5.35
C ILE A 53 2.78 6.72 -4.53
N GLY A 54 2.03 5.87 -5.19
CA GLY A 54 1.18 4.87 -4.55
C GLY A 54 0.61 3.91 -5.58
N SER A 55 -0.17 2.95 -5.10
CA SER A 55 -0.89 2.00 -5.96
C SER A 55 -2.27 2.50 -6.35
N GLY A 56 -2.86 3.41 -5.58
CA GLY A 56 -4.25 3.82 -5.72
C GLY A 56 -5.25 2.75 -5.32
N ARG A 57 -4.78 1.64 -4.76
CA ARG A 57 -5.61 0.50 -4.39
C ARG A 57 -5.77 0.38 -2.88
N GLU A 58 -7.02 0.30 -2.44
CA GLU A 58 -7.39 0.23 -1.03
C GLU A 58 -7.64 -1.20 -0.58
N ALA A 59 -7.32 -1.46 0.69
CA ALA A 59 -7.75 -2.65 1.39
C ALA A 59 -8.00 -2.31 2.87
N THR A 60 -8.96 -2.99 3.50
CA THR A 60 -9.13 -2.91 4.94
C THR A 60 -8.03 -3.70 5.65
N ILE A 61 -7.74 -3.32 6.88
CA ILE A 61 -6.79 -4.08 7.71
C ILE A 61 -7.25 -5.53 7.89
N ALA A 62 -8.58 -5.74 8.01
CA ALA A 62 -9.14 -7.09 8.08
C ALA A 62 -8.85 -7.92 6.83
N GLN A 63 -9.02 -7.31 5.63
CA GLN A 63 -8.70 -7.99 4.37
C GLN A 63 -7.23 -8.37 4.29
N VAL A 64 -6.33 -7.46 4.67
CA VAL A 64 -4.89 -7.73 4.68
C VAL A 64 -4.55 -8.84 5.67
N ALA A 65 -5.15 -8.83 6.87
CA ALA A 65 -4.95 -9.89 7.87
C ALA A 65 -5.34 -11.27 7.32
N GLU A 66 -6.47 -11.36 6.61
CA GLU A 66 -6.89 -12.61 5.97
C GLU A 66 -5.94 -13.04 4.84
N MET A 67 -5.46 -12.10 4.03
CA MET A 67 -4.47 -12.40 2.98
C MET A 67 -3.18 -12.96 3.57
N VAL A 68 -2.68 -12.36 4.65
CA VAL A 68 -1.48 -12.85 5.36
C VAL A 68 -1.75 -14.22 5.97
N LYS A 69 -2.88 -14.38 6.65
CA LYS A 69 -3.30 -15.67 7.23
C LYS A 69 -3.25 -16.79 6.18
N ASN A 70 -3.82 -16.53 5.02
CA ASN A 70 -3.87 -17.50 3.92
C ASN A 70 -2.47 -17.78 3.35
N ALA A 71 -1.66 -16.75 3.16
CA ALA A 71 -0.31 -16.87 2.60
C ALA A 71 0.61 -17.69 3.51
N VAL A 72 0.52 -17.51 4.84
CA VAL A 72 1.35 -18.23 5.80
C VAL A 72 0.77 -19.60 6.19
N GLY A 73 -0.45 -19.92 5.76
CA GLY A 73 -1.13 -21.17 6.09
C GLY A 73 -1.57 -21.27 7.56
N PHE A 74 -1.84 -20.14 8.20
CA PHE A 74 -2.34 -20.12 9.58
C PHE A 74 -3.76 -20.64 9.64
N LYS A 75 -4.00 -21.68 10.44
CA LYS A 75 -5.30 -22.36 10.56
C LYS A 75 -6.11 -21.94 11.79
N GLY A 76 -5.54 -21.07 12.63
CA GLY A 76 -6.20 -20.56 13.80
C GLY A 76 -7.20 -19.45 13.52
N GLU A 77 -7.68 -18.83 14.59
CA GLU A 77 -8.65 -17.75 14.52
C GLU A 77 -8.01 -16.39 14.71
N ILE A 78 -8.55 -15.37 14.04
CA ILE A 78 -8.20 -13.97 14.25
C ILE A 78 -9.27 -13.35 15.14
N HIS A 79 -8.83 -12.79 16.27
CA HIS A 79 -9.70 -12.04 17.18
C HIS A 79 -9.32 -10.56 17.14
N TRP A 80 -10.32 -9.70 17.04
CA TRP A 80 -10.12 -8.26 17.03
C TRP A 80 -10.39 -7.69 18.41
N ASP A 81 -9.37 -7.03 18.98
CA ASP A 81 -9.49 -6.35 20.27
C ASP A 81 -10.01 -4.93 20.07
N SER A 82 -11.32 -4.76 20.13
CA SER A 82 -12.00 -3.48 19.96
C SER A 82 -11.80 -2.53 21.14
N SER A 83 -11.17 -2.96 22.22
CA SER A 83 -10.78 -2.06 23.32
C SER A 83 -9.60 -1.17 22.93
N LYS A 84 -8.86 -1.53 21.87
CA LYS A 84 -7.78 -0.73 21.32
C LYS A 84 -8.35 0.19 20.23
N PRO A 85 -7.89 1.46 20.18
CA PRO A 85 -8.41 2.42 19.21
C PRO A 85 -7.99 2.06 17.79
N ASP A 86 -8.88 2.31 16.83
CA ASP A 86 -8.53 2.35 15.43
C ASP A 86 -7.75 3.64 15.11
N GLY A 87 -6.91 3.58 14.10
CA GLY A 87 -6.32 4.79 13.52
C GLY A 87 -7.31 5.50 12.59
N THR A 88 -6.81 6.41 11.77
CA THR A 88 -7.60 7.09 10.74
C THR A 88 -8.33 6.07 9.87
N MET A 89 -9.63 6.27 9.65
CA MET A 89 -10.47 5.28 8.95
C MET A 89 -10.06 5.08 7.48
N ARG A 90 -9.62 6.13 6.81
CA ARG A 90 -9.22 6.03 5.41
C ARG A 90 -8.01 6.91 5.12
N LYS A 91 -7.01 6.33 4.46
CA LYS A 91 -5.87 7.03 3.87
C LYS A 91 -5.61 6.44 2.49
N LEU A 92 -5.81 7.26 1.48
CA LEU A 92 -5.56 6.92 0.08
C LEU A 92 -4.88 8.09 -0.59
N THR A 93 -3.80 7.84 -1.32
CA THR A 93 -3.17 8.86 -2.15
C THR A 93 -3.87 8.94 -3.50
N ASP A 94 -4.02 10.17 -4.00
CA ASP A 94 -4.43 10.38 -5.39
C ASP A 94 -3.21 10.23 -6.29
N VAL A 95 -3.18 9.16 -7.06
CA VAL A 95 -2.07 8.82 -7.97
C VAL A 95 -2.38 9.15 -9.43
N SER A 96 -3.45 9.91 -9.69
CA SER A 96 -3.87 10.25 -11.05
C SER A 96 -2.80 11.00 -11.83
N LYS A 97 -2.07 11.92 -11.18
CA LYS A 97 -0.97 12.67 -11.81
C LYS A 97 0.15 11.73 -12.26
N LEU A 98 0.56 10.79 -11.39
CA LEU A 98 1.61 9.82 -11.71
C LEU A 98 1.18 8.90 -12.85
N HIS A 99 -0.06 8.42 -12.83
CA HIS A 99 -0.63 7.61 -13.90
C HIS A 99 -0.67 8.36 -15.24
N ALA A 100 -1.10 9.63 -15.21
CA ALA A 100 -1.12 10.47 -16.41
C ALA A 100 0.28 10.70 -16.99
N LEU A 101 1.32 10.70 -16.15
CA LEU A 101 2.72 10.83 -16.55
C LEU A 101 3.37 9.50 -16.92
N GLY A 102 2.63 8.40 -16.93
CA GLY A 102 3.01 7.14 -17.55
C GLY A 102 3.48 6.02 -16.62
N TRP A 103 3.45 6.20 -15.31
CA TRP A 103 3.87 5.16 -14.37
C TRP A 103 2.70 4.51 -13.64
N ARG A 104 2.76 3.20 -13.48
CA ARG A 104 1.84 2.41 -12.65
C ARG A 104 2.61 1.34 -11.89
N HIS A 105 2.11 0.98 -10.70
CA HIS A 105 2.66 -0.14 -9.94
C HIS A 105 2.46 -1.47 -10.71
N ARG A 106 3.30 -2.46 -10.41
CA ARG A 106 3.28 -3.76 -11.09
C ARG A 106 2.83 -4.89 -10.17
N VAL A 107 3.15 -4.81 -8.87
CA VAL A 107 2.87 -5.88 -7.92
C VAL A 107 1.63 -5.54 -7.12
N GLU A 108 0.61 -6.36 -7.29
CA GLU A 108 -0.62 -6.27 -6.50
C GLU A 108 -0.43 -6.88 -5.11
N LEU A 109 -1.29 -6.48 -4.17
CA LEU A 109 -1.22 -6.94 -2.78
C LEU A 109 -1.35 -8.46 -2.68
N GLU A 110 -2.21 -9.07 -3.49
CA GLU A 110 -2.43 -10.51 -3.55
C GLU A 110 -1.20 -11.29 -3.99
N ASP A 111 -0.35 -10.69 -4.79
CA ASP A 111 0.90 -11.29 -5.28
C ASP A 111 2.08 -10.96 -4.37
N GLY A 112 2.10 -9.75 -3.83
CA GLY A 112 3.18 -9.26 -2.97
C GLY A 112 3.27 -9.98 -1.64
N ILE A 113 2.14 -10.25 -0.99
CA ILE A 113 2.12 -10.91 0.33
C ILE A 113 2.73 -12.33 0.27
N PRO A 114 2.31 -13.21 -0.66
CA PRO A 114 2.96 -14.52 -0.80
C PRO A 114 4.43 -14.43 -1.17
N ALA A 115 4.81 -13.50 -2.05
CA ALA A 115 6.19 -13.31 -2.45
C ALA A 115 7.07 -12.88 -1.26
N LEU A 116 6.57 -11.96 -0.44
CA LEU A 116 7.27 -11.52 0.76
C LEU A 116 7.43 -12.64 1.78
N TYR A 117 6.38 -13.47 1.97
CA TYR A 117 6.45 -14.61 2.86
C TYR A 117 7.47 -15.65 2.38
N LYS A 118 7.51 -15.91 1.07
CA LYS A 118 8.53 -16.80 0.49
C LYS A 118 9.94 -16.28 0.77
N TRP A 119 10.17 -14.99 0.51
CA TRP A 119 11.46 -14.36 0.82
C TRP A 119 11.83 -14.52 2.30
N TYR A 120 10.88 -14.28 3.20
CA TYR A 120 11.07 -14.44 4.65
C TYR A 120 11.50 -15.86 5.02
N LEU A 121 10.92 -16.89 4.40
CA LEU A 121 11.28 -18.28 4.64
C LEU A 121 12.69 -18.65 4.18
N GLU A 122 13.21 -17.95 3.17
CA GLU A 122 14.52 -18.18 2.58
C GLU A 122 15.65 -17.40 3.28
N HIS A 123 15.30 -16.46 4.15
CA HIS A 123 16.23 -15.56 4.84
C HIS A 123 15.99 -15.55 6.35
#